data_8956d125c275dc04f8a811ef3093ea3c
#
_entry.id   8956d125c275dc04f8a811ef3093ea3c
#
_cell.length_a   1.000
_cell.length_b   1.000
_cell.length_c   1.000
_cell.angle_alpha   90.00
_cell.angle_beta   90.00
_cell.angle_gamma   90.00
#
_symmetry.space_group_name_H-M   'P 1'
#
loop_
_entity.id
_entity.type
_entity.pdbx_description
1 polymer ?
#
loop_
_entity_poly.entity_id
_entity_poly.type
_entity_poly.pdbx_seq_one_letter_code
_entity_poly.pdbx_strand_id
1 'polypeptide(L)'
;YRCRIDVSIESGERATAQSDCSLRGTVGGIFRRAMRSEEQAGQVRQNVAHAMFQGSVVTGASTEHIEDIDHPLEMHLTLDASSALQAQGEERRMRVPAPFALGRLTRLERRRTALRLGVLDSARWAVSFEVPRGGRIVRAPDDFTIEHACFEVSRHTETRGRRATVVIAYSRSCPEISPEDYPEFRRQAQRAATLLEDAIVLAP
;
A
#
# COMPACT_ATOMS: atom_id res chain seq x y z
N TYR A 1 9.87 -2.46 5.53
CA TYR A 1 9.74 -3.04 4.19
C TYR A 1 9.52 -1.96 3.15
N ARG A 2 9.88 -2.26 1.90
CA ARG A 2 9.77 -1.31 0.79
C ARG A 2 9.11 -2.01 -0.38
N CYS A 3 8.24 -1.28 -1.11
CA CYS A 3 7.69 -1.74 -2.36
C CYS A 3 7.79 -0.63 -3.41
N ARG A 4 8.13 -1.01 -4.63
CA ARG A 4 7.96 -0.22 -5.84
C ARG A 4 6.84 -0.85 -6.64
N ILE A 5 5.90 -0.05 -7.10
CA ILE A 5 4.75 -0.51 -7.86
C ILE A 5 4.65 0.39 -9.10
N ASP A 6 4.77 -0.20 -10.27
CA ASP A 6 4.62 0.51 -11.55
C ASP A 6 3.29 0.06 -12.20
N VAL A 7 2.35 1.00 -12.35
CA VAL A 7 1.02 0.80 -12.92
C VAL A 7 0.99 1.39 -14.32
N SER A 8 0.68 0.56 -15.31
CA SER A 8 0.47 0.97 -16.70
C SER A 8 -1.02 0.90 -17.02
N ILE A 9 -1.59 2.04 -17.42
CA ILE A 9 -2.96 2.14 -17.90
C ILE A 9 -2.91 2.05 -19.43
N GLU A 10 -3.61 1.07 -19.98
CA GLU A 10 -3.76 0.92 -21.43
C GLU A 10 -5.02 1.65 -21.94
N SER A 11 -5.13 1.77 -23.24
CA SER A 11 -6.35 2.34 -23.86
C SER A 11 -7.58 1.50 -23.47
N GLY A 12 -8.61 2.16 -22.96
CA GLY A 12 -9.85 1.50 -22.50
C GLY A 12 -9.90 1.30 -21.00
N GLU A 13 -10.13 0.06 -20.54
CA GLU A 13 -10.37 -0.27 -19.13
C GLU A 13 -9.31 -1.23 -18.57
N ARG A 14 -8.19 -1.40 -19.26
CA ARG A 14 -7.13 -2.31 -18.83
C ARG A 14 -6.06 -1.58 -18.05
N ALA A 15 -5.67 -2.15 -16.91
CA ALA A 15 -4.54 -1.72 -16.11
C ALA A 15 -3.69 -2.93 -15.71
N THR A 16 -2.39 -2.82 -15.88
CA THR A 16 -1.43 -3.81 -15.39
C THR A 16 -0.55 -3.18 -14.30
N ALA A 17 -0.10 -3.96 -13.34
CA ALA A 17 0.83 -3.48 -12.34
C ALA A 17 1.99 -4.46 -12.15
N GLN A 18 3.19 -3.93 -11.99
CA GLN A 18 4.38 -4.67 -11.56
C GLN A 18 4.75 -4.19 -10.17
N SER A 19 5.01 -5.11 -9.26
CA SER A 19 5.34 -4.81 -7.87
C SER A 19 6.60 -5.53 -7.45
N ASP A 20 7.59 -4.78 -6.97
CA ASP A 20 8.85 -5.26 -6.43
C ASP A 20 8.92 -4.88 -4.96
N CYS A 21 8.81 -5.87 -4.07
CA CYS A 21 8.78 -5.68 -2.63
C CYS A 21 9.97 -6.36 -1.94
N SER A 22 10.67 -5.58 -1.10
CA SER A 22 11.77 -6.04 -0.24
C SER A 22 11.30 -6.05 1.21
N LEU A 23 11.23 -7.23 1.82
CA LEU A 23 10.67 -7.47 3.14
C LEU A 23 11.76 -7.92 4.12
N ARG A 24 11.99 -7.15 5.19
CA ARG A 24 13.00 -7.43 6.22
C ARG A 24 12.36 -7.61 7.60
N GLY A 25 13.17 -8.10 8.54
CA GLY A 25 12.79 -8.23 9.94
C GLY A 25 11.55 -9.08 10.15
N THR A 26 10.68 -8.68 11.07
CA THR A 26 9.48 -9.44 11.44
C THR A 26 8.52 -9.66 10.26
N VAL A 27 8.34 -8.64 9.40
CA VAL A 27 7.48 -8.75 8.23
C VAL A 27 8.03 -9.81 7.28
N GLY A 28 9.33 -9.78 6.95
CA GLY A 28 9.98 -10.81 6.14
C GLY A 28 9.82 -12.21 6.75
N GLY A 29 9.99 -12.35 8.08
CA GLY A 29 9.83 -13.62 8.78
C GLY A 29 8.39 -14.18 8.73
N ILE A 30 7.37 -13.32 8.84
CA ILE A 30 5.96 -13.71 8.70
C ILE A 30 5.69 -14.22 7.29
N PHE A 31 6.15 -13.50 6.27
CA PHE A 31 5.95 -13.90 4.87
C PHE A 31 6.69 -15.18 4.52
N ARG A 32 7.96 -15.36 4.94
CA ARG A 32 8.70 -16.62 4.76
C ARG A 32 7.93 -17.81 5.33
N ARG A 33 7.41 -17.66 6.56
CA ARG A 33 6.62 -18.72 7.19
C ARG A 33 5.36 -19.05 6.40
N ALA A 34 4.66 -18.03 5.91
CA ALA A 34 3.41 -18.17 5.18
C ALA A 34 3.61 -18.70 3.74
N MET A 35 4.84 -18.65 3.21
CA MET A 35 5.16 -19.10 1.85
C MET A 35 5.94 -20.44 1.80
N ARG A 36 5.96 -21.23 2.88
CA ARG A 36 6.70 -22.49 2.92
C ARG A 36 6.20 -23.57 1.95
N SER A 37 4.93 -23.56 1.60
CA SER A 37 4.39 -24.43 0.56
C SER A 37 3.92 -23.59 -0.63
N GLU A 38 3.98 -24.15 -1.85
CA GLU A 38 3.58 -23.40 -3.05
C GLU A 38 2.09 -23.03 -3.05
N GLU A 39 1.23 -23.90 -2.50
CA GLU A 39 -0.19 -23.60 -2.34
C GLU A 39 -0.41 -22.39 -1.44
N GLN A 40 0.24 -22.35 -0.27
CA GLN A 40 0.17 -21.21 0.65
C GLN A 40 0.79 -19.95 0.03
N ALA A 41 1.92 -20.10 -0.68
CA ALA A 41 2.57 -19.00 -1.37
C ALA A 41 1.66 -18.37 -2.42
N GLY A 42 0.95 -19.17 -3.22
CA GLY A 42 -0.05 -18.70 -4.18
C GLY A 42 -1.15 -17.87 -3.50
N GLN A 43 -1.72 -18.36 -2.39
CA GLN A 43 -2.73 -17.63 -1.64
C GLN A 43 -2.20 -16.33 -1.02
N VAL A 44 -0.99 -16.36 -0.48
CA VAL A 44 -0.33 -15.15 0.10
C VAL A 44 -0.13 -14.10 -0.99
N ARG A 45 0.41 -14.48 -2.15
CA ARG A 45 0.63 -13.57 -3.30
C ARG A 45 -0.68 -12.94 -3.76
N GLN A 46 -1.76 -13.72 -3.87
CA GLN A 46 -3.08 -13.23 -4.23
C GLN A 46 -3.67 -12.28 -3.17
N ASN A 47 -3.48 -12.56 -1.89
CA ASN A 47 -3.92 -11.68 -0.81
C ASN A 47 -3.15 -10.34 -0.81
N VAL A 48 -1.85 -10.38 -1.10
CA VAL A 48 -1.03 -9.17 -1.27
C VAL A 48 -1.51 -8.35 -2.46
N ALA A 49 -1.78 -9.00 -3.60
CA ALA A 49 -2.32 -8.34 -4.79
C ALA A 49 -3.65 -7.64 -4.49
N HIS A 50 -4.58 -8.32 -3.81
CA HIS A 50 -5.87 -7.73 -3.39
C HIS A 50 -5.71 -6.58 -2.40
N ALA A 51 -4.70 -6.63 -1.53
CA ALA A 51 -4.40 -5.53 -0.61
C ALA A 51 -3.84 -4.30 -1.34
N MET A 52 -3.11 -4.50 -2.44
CA MET A 52 -2.63 -3.43 -3.31
C MET A 52 -3.78 -2.87 -4.17
N PHE A 53 -4.45 -3.74 -4.92
CA PHE A 53 -5.53 -3.37 -5.84
C PHE A 53 -6.69 -4.35 -5.67
N GLN A 54 -7.80 -3.86 -5.16
CA GLN A 54 -8.98 -4.69 -4.90
C GLN A 54 -9.46 -5.37 -6.18
N GLY A 55 -9.61 -6.68 -6.13
CA GLY A 55 -10.06 -7.49 -7.25
C GLY A 55 -8.97 -7.83 -8.29
N SER A 56 -7.71 -7.40 -8.08
CA SER A 56 -6.62 -7.75 -9.00
C SER A 56 -6.32 -9.24 -9.01
N VAL A 57 -5.75 -9.71 -10.11
CA VAL A 57 -5.36 -11.10 -10.29
C VAL A 57 -3.86 -11.17 -10.52
N VAL A 58 -3.18 -12.09 -9.83
CA VAL A 58 -1.76 -12.37 -10.05
C VAL A 58 -1.61 -13.13 -11.37
N THR A 59 -0.89 -12.53 -12.33
CA THR A 59 -0.61 -13.12 -13.64
C THR A 59 0.83 -13.65 -13.75
N GLY A 60 1.71 -13.21 -12.85
CA GLY A 60 3.08 -13.70 -12.73
C GLY A 60 3.62 -13.40 -11.34
N ALA A 61 4.47 -14.27 -10.82
CA ALA A 61 5.09 -14.09 -9.53
C ALA A 61 6.41 -14.80 -9.41
N SER A 62 7.38 -14.18 -8.73
CA SER A 62 8.58 -14.86 -8.20
C SER A 62 8.84 -14.39 -6.77
N THR A 63 9.56 -15.22 -6.04
CA THR A 63 9.97 -14.90 -4.66
C THR A 63 11.39 -15.45 -4.46
N GLU A 64 12.27 -14.58 -3.97
CA GLU A 64 13.68 -14.91 -3.73
C GLU A 64 14.01 -14.88 -2.25
N HIS A 65 15.03 -15.61 -1.83
CA HIS A 65 15.54 -15.66 -0.45
C HIS A 65 14.53 -16.17 0.59
N ILE A 66 13.64 -17.12 0.23
CA ILE A 66 12.65 -17.69 1.17
C ILE A 66 13.37 -18.40 2.33
N GLU A 67 14.39 -19.19 2.05
CA GLU A 67 15.17 -19.94 3.04
C GLU A 67 16.34 -19.14 3.64
N ASP A 68 16.76 -18.08 2.98
CA ASP A 68 17.91 -17.25 3.35
C ASP A 68 17.47 -16.08 4.22
N ILE A 69 17.74 -16.17 5.53
CA ILE A 69 17.33 -15.14 6.52
C ILE A 69 18.28 -13.94 6.55
N ASP A 70 19.47 -14.04 5.99
CA ASP A 70 20.47 -12.98 5.99
C ASP A 70 20.17 -11.92 4.91
N HIS A 71 19.42 -12.33 3.89
CA HIS A 71 18.95 -11.42 2.84
C HIS A 71 17.47 -11.03 3.02
N PRO A 72 17.03 -9.90 2.49
CA PRO A 72 15.61 -9.57 2.44
C PRO A 72 14.84 -10.64 1.66
N LEU A 73 13.60 -10.90 2.04
CA LEU A 73 12.68 -11.62 1.16
C LEU A 73 12.28 -10.68 0.03
N GLU A 74 12.63 -11.03 -1.19
CA GLU A 74 12.23 -10.27 -2.38
C GLU A 74 11.00 -10.94 -3.01
N MET A 75 9.96 -10.15 -3.29
CA MET A 75 8.73 -10.63 -3.90
C MET A 75 8.37 -9.77 -5.10
N HIS A 76 8.29 -10.40 -6.26
CA HIS A 76 7.93 -9.77 -7.52
C HIS A 76 6.57 -10.28 -7.96
N LEU A 77 5.64 -9.35 -8.26
CA LEU A 77 4.31 -9.69 -8.73
C LEU A 77 4.01 -8.93 -10.02
N THR A 78 3.41 -9.63 -10.98
CA THR A 78 2.73 -9.02 -12.13
C THR A 78 1.23 -9.23 -11.95
N LEU A 79 0.47 -8.15 -12.07
CA LEU A 79 -0.96 -8.13 -11.75
C LEU A 79 -1.78 -7.63 -12.94
N ASP A 80 -2.91 -8.25 -13.17
CA ASP A 80 -4.04 -7.60 -13.83
C ASP A 80 -4.77 -6.77 -12.76
N ALA A 81 -4.69 -5.45 -12.86
CA ALA A 81 -5.30 -4.49 -11.93
C ALA A 81 -6.51 -3.77 -12.52
N SER A 82 -7.06 -4.26 -13.63
CA SER A 82 -8.17 -3.63 -14.37
C SER A 82 -9.40 -3.44 -13.49
N SER A 83 -9.71 -4.39 -12.60
CA SER A 83 -10.84 -4.30 -11.66
C SER A 83 -10.74 -3.15 -10.66
N ALA A 84 -9.52 -2.64 -10.40
CA ALA A 84 -9.30 -1.49 -9.52
C ALA A 84 -9.47 -0.13 -10.24
N LEU A 85 -9.58 -0.14 -11.57
CA LEU A 85 -9.79 1.04 -12.39
C LEU A 85 -11.29 1.31 -12.53
N GLN A 86 -11.82 2.21 -11.72
CA GLN A 86 -13.25 2.52 -11.66
C GLN A 86 -13.62 3.61 -12.66
N ALA A 87 -14.68 3.39 -13.44
CA ALA A 87 -15.24 4.39 -14.33
C ALA A 87 -16.06 5.43 -13.54
N GLN A 88 -15.85 6.71 -13.87
CA GLN A 88 -16.61 7.84 -13.33
C GLN A 88 -16.91 8.84 -14.47
N GLY A 89 -17.96 8.61 -15.22
CA GLY A 89 -18.22 9.32 -16.48
C GLY A 89 -17.11 9.02 -17.51
N GLU A 90 -16.51 10.07 -18.05
CA GLU A 90 -15.37 9.97 -18.99
C GLU A 90 -14.04 9.72 -18.28
N GLU A 91 -13.98 9.92 -16.97
CA GLU A 91 -12.79 9.75 -16.18
C GLU A 91 -12.65 8.31 -15.66
N ARG A 92 -11.43 7.96 -15.28
CA ARG A 92 -11.10 6.72 -14.59
C ARG A 92 -10.43 7.05 -13.27
N ARG A 93 -10.79 6.31 -12.25
CA ARG A 93 -10.28 6.51 -10.90
C ARG A 93 -9.64 5.22 -10.40
N MET A 94 -8.40 5.33 -9.89
CA MET A 94 -7.72 4.22 -9.24
C MET A 94 -7.20 4.66 -7.88
N ARG A 95 -7.54 3.91 -6.83
CA ARG A 95 -7.04 4.17 -5.48
C ARG A 95 -5.53 3.91 -5.44
N VAL A 96 -4.78 4.80 -4.78
CA VAL A 96 -3.36 4.56 -4.51
C VAL A 96 -3.23 3.52 -3.39
N PRO A 97 -2.54 2.40 -3.61
CA PRO A 97 -2.36 1.40 -2.57
C PRO A 97 -1.48 1.94 -1.43
N ALA A 98 -1.84 1.60 -0.21
CA ALA A 98 -1.10 1.99 1.00
C ALA A 98 -0.59 0.76 1.76
N PRO A 99 0.63 0.84 2.35
CA PRO A 99 1.27 -0.32 2.97
C PRO A 99 0.62 -0.81 4.28
N PHE A 100 -0.35 -0.09 4.80
CA PHE A 100 -0.94 -0.36 6.11
C PHE A 100 -2.38 0.12 6.19
N ALA A 101 -3.13 -0.45 7.14
CA ALA A 101 -4.54 -0.14 7.37
C ALA A 101 -4.75 0.47 8.77
N LEU A 102 -4.40 1.75 8.96
CA LEU A 102 -4.57 2.46 10.23
C LEU A 102 -6.02 2.43 10.75
N GLY A 103 -7.00 2.47 9.86
CA GLY A 103 -8.41 2.40 10.24
C GLY A 103 -8.80 1.15 11.03
N ARG A 104 -8.05 0.04 10.87
CA ARG A 104 -8.30 -1.18 11.67
C ARG A 104 -7.95 -1.00 13.14
N LEU A 105 -7.02 -0.12 13.48
CA LEU A 105 -6.57 0.16 14.83
C LEU A 105 -7.53 1.11 15.58
N THR A 106 -8.44 1.77 14.87
CA THR A 106 -9.29 2.85 15.38
C THR A 106 -10.78 2.48 15.49
N ARG A 107 -11.11 1.19 15.42
CA ARG A 107 -12.50 0.69 15.44
C ARG A 107 -13.26 1.00 16.73
N LEU A 108 -12.57 0.96 17.87
CA LEU A 108 -13.17 1.28 19.17
C LEU A 108 -13.15 2.78 19.38
N GLU A 109 -14.22 3.31 19.97
CA GLU A 109 -14.29 4.72 20.35
C GLU A 109 -13.40 5.02 21.56
N ARG A 110 -13.38 4.12 22.52
CA ARG A 110 -12.58 4.19 23.75
C ARG A 110 -11.95 2.83 24.06
N ARG A 111 -10.87 2.84 24.83
CA ARG A 111 -10.21 1.64 25.32
C ARG A 111 -10.08 1.66 26.83
N ARG A 112 -10.19 0.49 27.44
CA ARG A 112 -9.93 0.27 28.88
C ARG A 112 -8.56 -0.38 29.10
N THR A 113 -7.96 -0.91 28.05
CA THR A 113 -6.64 -1.56 28.05
C THR A 113 -5.80 -0.99 26.94
N ALA A 114 -4.48 -1.04 27.08
CA ALA A 114 -3.54 -0.58 26.07
C ALA A 114 -3.80 -1.25 24.69
N LEU A 115 -3.67 -0.47 23.62
CA LEU A 115 -3.64 -0.98 22.26
C LEU A 115 -2.24 -1.44 21.92
N ARG A 116 -2.05 -2.75 21.79
CA ARG A 116 -0.78 -3.27 21.29
C ARG A 116 -0.66 -3.06 19.80
N LEU A 117 0.36 -2.36 19.39
CA LEU A 117 0.71 -2.11 17.99
C LEU A 117 1.67 -3.18 17.44
N GLY A 118 2.28 -3.96 18.32
CA GLY A 118 3.24 -5.00 17.99
C GLY A 118 4.64 -4.44 17.73
N VAL A 119 5.38 -5.09 16.82
CA VAL A 119 6.78 -4.76 16.55
C VAL A 119 6.90 -3.40 15.85
N LEU A 120 7.95 -2.65 16.19
CA LEU A 120 8.30 -1.41 15.49
C LEU A 120 8.65 -1.74 14.04
N ASP A 121 8.03 -1.05 13.11
CA ASP A 121 8.24 -1.22 11.69
C ASP A 121 8.20 0.10 10.93
N SER A 122 8.75 0.06 9.74
CA SER A 122 8.63 1.13 8.77
C SER A 122 8.29 0.56 7.41
N ALA A 123 7.53 1.32 6.64
CA ALA A 123 7.14 0.98 5.29
C ALA A 123 7.35 2.17 4.36
N ARG A 124 7.81 1.91 3.14
CA ARG A 124 7.89 2.90 2.08
C ARG A 124 7.41 2.27 0.78
N TRP A 125 6.38 2.83 0.21
CA TRP A 125 5.85 2.44 -1.09
C TRP A 125 6.01 3.59 -2.07
N ALA A 126 6.52 3.27 -3.25
CA ALA A 126 6.57 4.20 -4.38
C ALA A 126 5.69 3.61 -5.48
N VAL A 127 4.62 4.31 -5.81
CA VAL A 127 3.63 3.88 -6.80
C VAL A 127 3.67 4.85 -7.97
N SER A 128 4.01 4.35 -9.15
CA SER A 128 4.03 5.13 -10.38
C SER A 128 2.85 4.73 -11.26
N PHE A 129 2.11 5.70 -11.74
CA PHE A 129 1.02 5.52 -12.69
C PHE A 129 1.42 6.11 -14.04
N GLU A 130 1.30 5.35 -15.11
CA GLU A 130 1.55 5.83 -16.46
C GLU A 130 0.29 5.66 -17.32
N VAL A 131 -0.16 6.77 -17.92
CA VAL A 131 -1.30 6.77 -18.85
C VAL A 131 -0.86 6.66 -20.30
N PRO A 132 -1.68 6.09 -21.20
CA PRO A 132 -1.33 5.92 -22.62
C PRO A 132 -1.15 7.25 -23.34
N ARG A 133 -0.68 7.20 -24.57
CA ARG A 133 -0.61 8.38 -25.46
C ARG A 133 -2.03 8.92 -25.71
N GLY A 134 -2.21 10.22 -25.54
CA GLY A 134 -3.53 10.88 -25.60
C GLY A 134 -4.20 11.02 -24.24
N GLY A 135 -3.93 10.13 -23.30
CA GLY A 135 -4.44 10.23 -21.95
C GLY A 135 -3.70 11.25 -21.08
N ARG A 136 -4.35 11.69 -20.03
CA ARG A 136 -3.78 12.64 -19.04
C ARG A 136 -4.15 12.30 -17.62
N ILE A 137 -3.33 12.75 -16.69
CA ILE A 137 -3.63 12.74 -15.27
C ILE A 137 -4.44 14.00 -14.97
N VAL A 138 -5.69 13.82 -14.55
CA VAL A 138 -6.62 14.92 -14.23
C VAL A 138 -6.38 15.43 -12.82
N ARG A 139 -6.20 14.48 -11.88
CA ARG A 139 -5.93 14.79 -10.48
C ARG A 139 -5.06 13.68 -9.87
N ALA A 140 -4.06 14.09 -9.13
CA ALA A 140 -3.27 13.23 -8.27
C ALA A 140 -3.55 13.59 -6.80
N PRO A 141 -3.35 12.66 -5.86
CA PRO A 141 -3.51 12.93 -4.44
C PRO A 141 -2.58 14.03 -3.93
N ASP A 142 -3.07 14.87 -3.01
CA ASP A 142 -2.27 15.92 -2.38
C ASP A 142 -1.22 15.35 -1.43
N ASP A 143 -0.14 16.09 -1.23
CA ASP A 143 0.88 15.79 -0.23
C ASP A 143 0.31 15.98 1.18
N PHE A 144 0.76 15.15 2.12
CA PHE A 144 0.49 15.35 3.53
C PHE A 144 1.57 14.74 4.41
N THR A 145 1.67 15.24 5.64
CA THR A 145 2.39 14.60 6.74
C THR A 145 1.51 14.65 8.00
N ILE A 146 1.41 13.52 8.68
CA ILE A 146 0.77 13.39 9.98
C ILE A 146 1.77 12.79 10.93
N GLU A 147 2.06 13.53 11.99
CA GLU A 147 2.96 13.16 13.07
C GLU A 147 2.16 12.88 14.34
N HIS A 148 2.49 11.80 15.01
CA HIS A 148 2.02 11.42 16.32
C HIS A 148 3.19 10.82 17.10
N ALA A 149 3.20 10.92 18.43
CA ALA A 149 4.29 10.39 19.25
C ALA A 149 4.65 8.92 18.93
N CYS A 150 3.69 8.14 18.45
CA CYS A 150 3.83 6.70 18.18
C CYS A 150 3.87 6.31 16.70
N PHE A 151 3.59 7.22 15.78
CA PHE A 151 3.71 6.97 14.34
C PHE A 151 3.87 8.27 13.55
N GLU A 152 4.47 8.12 12.40
CA GLU A 152 4.49 9.13 11.35
C GLU A 152 3.97 8.50 10.06
N VAL A 153 3.19 9.24 9.29
CA VAL A 153 2.78 8.88 7.95
C VAL A 153 2.85 10.09 7.04
N SER A 154 3.44 9.92 5.87
CA SER A 154 3.53 10.97 4.87
C SER A 154 3.19 10.43 3.48
N ARG A 155 2.69 11.32 2.64
CA ARG A 155 2.52 11.12 1.21
C ARG A 155 3.15 12.29 0.47
N HIS A 156 3.93 11.96 -0.55
CA HIS A 156 4.49 12.92 -1.50
C HIS A 156 4.12 12.49 -2.91
N THR A 157 3.60 13.43 -3.71
CA THR A 157 3.12 13.18 -5.06
C THR A 157 3.85 14.07 -6.06
N GLU A 158 4.34 13.49 -7.13
CA GLU A 158 4.95 14.21 -8.24
C GLU A 158 4.26 13.82 -9.54
N THR A 159 3.86 14.81 -10.34
CA THR A 159 3.27 14.59 -11.66
C THR A 159 4.14 15.21 -12.75
N ARG A 160 4.52 14.39 -13.73
CA ARG A 160 5.31 14.82 -14.90
C ARG A 160 4.69 14.26 -16.17
N GLY A 161 4.01 15.12 -16.92
CA GLY A 161 3.36 14.73 -18.17
C GLY A 161 2.31 13.65 -17.96
N ARG A 162 2.57 12.44 -18.50
CA ARG A 162 1.66 11.31 -18.43
C ARG A 162 1.96 10.34 -17.24
N ARG A 163 2.88 10.71 -16.36
CA ARG A 163 3.26 9.90 -15.21
C ARG A 163 3.01 10.67 -13.91
N ALA A 164 2.41 9.98 -12.93
CA ALA A 164 2.38 10.42 -11.54
C ALA A 164 3.10 9.40 -10.68
N THR A 165 3.90 9.87 -9.75
CA THR A 165 4.55 9.03 -8.74
C THR A 165 4.08 9.47 -7.37
N VAL A 166 3.54 8.53 -6.60
CA VAL A 166 3.07 8.74 -5.23
C VAL A 166 3.94 7.92 -4.28
N VAL A 167 4.62 8.60 -3.38
CA VAL A 167 5.45 7.94 -2.36
C VAL A 167 4.73 8.05 -1.02
N ILE A 168 4.44 6.90 -0.42
CA ILE A 168 3.85 6.80 0.92
C ILE A 168 4.91 6.22 1.85
N ALA A 169 5.20 6.93 2.94
CA ALA A 169 6.08 6.47 4.00
C ALA A 169 5.31 6.36 5.32
N TYR A 170 5.64 5.35 6.10
CA TYR A 170 5.09 5.10 7.42
C TYR A 170 6.20 4.62 8.34
N SER A 171 6.22 5.13 9.56
CA SER A 171 7.06 4.61 10.64
C SER A 171 6.28 4.52 11.94
N ARG A 172 6.62 3.56 12.76
CA ARG A 172 6.04 3.37 14.09
C ARG A 172 7.13 3.35 15.14
N SER A 173 6.95 4.18 16.19
CA SER A 173 7.92 4.40 17.26
C SER A 173 7.51 3.82 18.62
N CYS A 174 6.22 3.41 18.79
CA CYS A 174 5.75 2.80 20.03
C CYS A 174 5.26 1.36 19.81
N PRO A 175 5.49 0.44 20.76
CA PRO A 175 4.92 -0.91 20.71
C PRO A 175 3.44 -0.95 21.13
N GLU A 176 2.99 0.05 21.91
CA GLU A 176 1.61 0.12 22.43
C GLU A 176 1.17 1.57 22.66
N ILE A 177 -0.13 1.78 22.73
CA ILE A 177 -0.80 3.06 23.07
C ILE A 177 -1.58 2.85 24.36
N SER A 178 -1.38 3.73 25.33
CA SER A 178 -2.15 3.72 26.59
C SER A 178 -3.64 4.04 26.35
N PRO A 179 -4.55 3.66 27.25
CA PRO A 179 -5.96 4.09 27.16
C PRO A 179 -6.13 5.62 27.17
N GLU A 180 -5.26 6.32 27.88
CA GLU A 180 -5.26 7.79 28.01
C GLU A 180 -4.86 8.46 26.69
N ASP A 181 -3.86 7.93 25.98
CA ASP A 181 -3.34 8.46 24.71
C ASP A 181 -4.17 8.02 23.50
N TYR A 182 -5.00 6.97 23.68
CA TYR A 182 -5.76 6.39 22.58
C TYR A 182 -6.71 7.36 21.86
N PRO A 183 -7.41 8.31 22.51
CA PRO A 183 -8.28 9.26 21.80
C PRO A 183 -7.51 10.12 20.79
N GLU A 184 -6.31 10.61 21.14
CA GLU A 184 -5.47 11.38 20.24
C GLU A 184 -4.93 10.51 19.10
N PHE A 185 -4.36 9.34 19.43
CA PHE A 185 -3.92 8.36 18.43
C PHE A 185 -5.05 8.05 17.44
N ARG A 186 -6.27 7.76 17.94
CA ARG A 186 -7.44 7.44 17.12
C ARG A 186 -7.76 8.57 16.13
N ARG A 187 -7.77 9.82 16.59
CA ARG A 187 -8.06 10.99 15.77
C ARG A 187 -7.05 11.13 14.64
N GLN A 188 -5.74 11.07 14.94
CA GLN A 188 -4.68 11.21 13.94
C GLN A 188 -4.64 10.01 12.98
N ALA A 189 -4.83 8.79 13.48
CA ALA A 189 -4.86 7.60 12.66
C ALA A 189 -6.08 7.56 11.72
N GLN A 190 -7.25 8.06 12.15
CA GLN A 190 -8.42 8.20 11.30
C GLN A 190 -8.22 9.26 10.21
N ARG A 191 -7.63 10.42 10.58
CA ARG A 191 -7.28 11.46 9.61
C ARG A 191 -6.33 10.92 8.54
N ALA A 192 -5.28 10.19 8.95
CA ALA A 192 -4.35 9.55 8.02
C ALA A 192 -5.05 8.53 7.13
N ALA A 193 -5.92 7.69 7.71
CA ALA A 193 -6.67 6.69 6.95
C ALA A 193 -7.55 7.34 5.87
N THR A 194 -8.26 8.43 6.19
CA THR A 194 -9.07 9.18 5.22
C THR A 194 -8.22 9.75 4.08
N LEU A 195 -7.08 10.39 4.40
CA LEU A 195 -6.19 10.94 3.37
C LEU A 195 -5.56 9.86 2.47
N LEU A 196 -5.32 8.67 3.02
CA LEU A 196 -4.80 7.53 2.24
C LEU A 196 -5.85 6.86 1.33
N GLU A 197 -7.13 7.23 1.45
CA GLU A 197 -8.18 6.76 0.54
C GLU A 197 -8.24 7.51 -0.80
N ASP A 198 -7.47 8.58 -0.93
CA ASP A 198 -7.42 9.34 -2.18
C ASP A 198 -7.00 8.48 -3.37
N ALA A 199 -7.51 8.86 -4.51
CA ALA A 199 -7.27 8.17 -5.77
C ALA A 199 -6.61 9.10 -6.79
N ILE A 200 -5.87 8.51 -7.70
CA ILE A 200 -5.51 9.17 -8.94
C ILE A 200 -6.71 9.18 -9.88
N VAL A 201 -6.94 10.29 -10.56
CA VAL A 201 -7.99 10.45 -11.56
C VAL A 201 -7.35 10.69 -12.91
N LEU A 202 -7.78 9.93 -13.89
CA LEU A 202 -7.23 9.83 -15.22
C LEU A 202 -8.32 10.15 -16.25
N ALA A 203 -7.98 10.78 -17.36
CA ALA A 203 -8.82 10.87 -18.54
C ALA A 203 -8.14 10.14 -19.71
N PRO A 204 -8.91 9.45 -20.56
CA PRO A 204 -8.39 8.78 -21.75
C PRO A 204 -7.80 9.75 -22.77
#